data_3056138a73e5e3f73eca7e3f39cc47d5
#
_entry.id   3056138a73e5e3f73eca7e3f39cc47d5
#
_cell.length_a   1.000
_cell.length_b   1.000
_cell.length_c   1.000
_cell.angle_alpha   90.00
_cell.angle_beta   90.00
_cell.angle_gamma   90.00
#
_symmetry.space_group_name_H-M   'P 1'
#
loop_
_entity.id
_entity.type
_entity.pdbx_description
1 polymer ?
#
loop_
_entity_poly.entity_id
_entity_poly.type
_entity_poly.pdbx_seq_one_letter_code
_entity_poly.pdbx_strand_id
1 'polypeptide(L)' 'VHFLEISYGSLMEIMSQIEVAEEEQYITTEQFHNIEILIADTARLLSGLQKSYITPSENSQQ' A
#
# COMPACT_ATOMS: atom_id res chain seq x y z
N VAL A 1 7.70 -1.74 12.83
CA VAL A 1 8.63 -2.70 12.42
C VAL A 1 9.18 -2.39 11.06
N HIS A 2 10.46 -2.65 10.92
CA HIS A 2 11.19 -2.16 9.77
C HIS A 2 10.66 -2.68 8.43
N PHE A 3 10.37 -3.96 8.37
CA PHE A 3 10.01 -4.50 7.08
C PHE A 3 8.62 -4.03 6.63
N LEU A 4 7.76 -3.68 7.57
CA LEU A 4 6.47 -3.11 7.19
C LEU A 4 6.64 -1.71 6.60
N GLU A 5 7.57 -0.94 7.14
CA GLU A 5 7.88 0.36 6.57
C GLU A 5 8.45 0.23 5.17
N ILE A 6 9.32 -0.75 4.97
CA ILE A 6 9.89 -1.00 3.66
C ILE A 6 8.80 -1.43 2.68
N SER A 7 7.90 -2.28 3.13
CA SER A 7 6.82 -2.74 2.26
C SER A 7 5.90 -1.60 1.87
N TYR A 8 5.60 -0.71 2.81
CA TYR A 8 4.76 0.44 2.53
C TYR A 8 5.45 1.37 1.54
N GLY A 9 6.75 1.62 1.74
CA GLY A 9 7.50 2.45 0.83
C GLY A 9 7.56 1.88 -0.57
N SER A 10 7.75 0.56 -0.67
CA SER A 10 7.76 -0.09 -1.97
C SER A 10 6.41 0.05 -2.66
N LEU A 11 5.33 -0.06 -1.90
CA LEU A 11 3.99 0.06 -2.46
C LEU A 11 3.76 1.46 -3.01
N MET A 12 4.22 2.47 -2.29
CA MET A 12 4.09 3.85 -2.75
C MET A 12 4.91 4.10 -4.00
N GLU A 13 6.09 3.49 -4.07
CA GLU A 13 6.92 3.65 -5.25
C GLU A 13 6.29 2.98 -6.46
N ILE A 14 5.70 1.80 -6.27
CA ILE A 14 4.98 1.14 -7.35
C ILE A 14 3.84 2.03 -7.83
N MET A 15 3.12 2.65 -6.93
CA MET A 15 2.04 3.54 -7.29
C MET A 15 2.53 4.69 -8.16
N SER A 16 3.66 5.29 -7.79
CA SER A 16 4.24 6.37 -8.58
C SER A 16 4.61 5.91 -9.98
N GLN A 17 5.18 4.72 -10.09
CA GLN A 17 5.57 4.19 -11.40
C GLN A 17 4.37 3.89 -12.27
N ILE A 18 3.29 3.42 -11.65
CA ILE A 18 2.07 3.13 -12.38
C ILE A 18 1.43 4.41 -12.88
N GLU A 19 1.50 5.48 -12.09
CA GLU A 19 1.01 6.78 -12.53
C GLU A 19 1.76 7.26 -13.77
N VAL A 20 3.07 7.09 -13.78
CA VAL A 20 3.87 7.45 -14.95
C VAL A 20 3.50 6.58 -16.14
N ALA A 21 3.30 5.28 -15.90
CA ALA A 21 2.94 4.37 -16.98
C ALA A 21 1.61 4.75 -17.60
N GLU A 22 0.67 5.22 -16.80
CA GLU A 22 -0.61 5.65 -17.32
C GLU A 22 -0.47 6.94 -18.11
N GLU A 23 0.31 7.89 -17.60
CA GLU A 23 0.57 9.13 -18.29
C GLU A 23 1.25 8.91 -19.64
N GLU A 24 2.18 7.96 -19.69
CA GLU A 24 2.89 7.63 -20.90
C GLU A 24 2.11 6.68 -21.78
N GLN A 25 0.92 6.31 -21.36
CA GLN A 25 0.01 5.46 -22.13
C GLN A 25 0.53 4.05 -22.35
N TYR A 26 1.37 3.57 -21.43
CA TYR A 26 1.76 2.17 -21.44
C TYR A 26 0.65 1.28 -20.91
N ILE A 27 -0.24 1.83 -20.07
CA ILE A 27 -1.40 1.12 -19.59
C ILE A 27 -2.60 2.03 -19.78
N THR A 28 -3.78 1.42 -19.82
CA THR A 28 -5.02 2.18 -19.98
C THR A 28 -5.46 2.75 -18.64
N THR A 29 -6.36 3.72 -18.72
CA THR A 29 -6.96 4.29 -17.52
C THR A 29 -7.69 3.22 -16.72
N GLU A 30 -8.35 2.30 -17.40
CA GLU A 30 -9.04 1.21 -16.73
C GLU A 30 -8.07 0.30 -16.00
N GLN A 31 -6.96 -0.04 -16.65
CA GLN A 31 -5.92 -0.85 -16.01
C GLN A 31 -5.35 -0.13 -14.81
N PHE A 32 -5.12 1.17 -14.96
CA PHE A 32 -4.62 1.97 -13.85
C PHE A 32 -5.57 1.92 -12.67
N HIS A 33 -6.86 2.09 -12.91
CA HIS A 33 -7.85 2.04 -11.85
C HIS A 33 -7.87 0.69 -11.14
N ASN A 34 -7.79 -0.39 -11.90
CA ASN A 34 -7.80 -1.72 -11.32
C ASN A 34 -6.59 -1.94 -10.43
N ILE A 35 -5.43 -1.49 -10.88
CA ILE A 35 -4.22 -1.61 -10.10
C ILE A 35 -4.28 -0.73 -8.85
N GLU A 36 -4.83 0.45 -9.01
CA GLU A 36 -4.98 1.38 -7.89
C GLU A 36 -5.81 0.76 -6.77
N ILE A 37 -6.89 0.08 -7.14
CA ILE A 37 -7.74 -0.59 -6.15
C ILE A 37 -6.96 -1.67 -5.42
N LEU A 38 -6.17 -2.46 -6.15
CA LEU A 38 -5.37 -3.49 -5.55
C LEU A 38 -4.33 -2.92 -4.59
N ILE A 39 -3.72 -1.83 -4.97
CA ILE A 39 -2.73 -1.18 -4.13
C ILE A 39 -3.39 -0.64 -2.85
N ALA A 40 -4.56 -0.05 -2.99
CA ALA A 40 -5.29 0.46 -1.84
C ALA A 40 -5.66 -0.67 -0.89
N ASP A 41 -6.10 -1.80 -1.42
CA ASP A 41 -6.42 -2.96 -0.59
C ASP A 41 -5.19 -3.47 0.13
N THR A 42 -4.08 -3.55 -0.58
CA THR A 42 -2.84 -4.02 0.03
C THR A 42 -2.38 -3.06 1.12
N ALA A 43 -2.51 -1.77 0.89
CA ALA A 43 -2.14 -0.78 1.90
C ALA A 43 -2.98 -0.92 3.14
N ARG A 44 -4.26 -1.21 2.99
CA ARG A 44 -5.13 -1.43 4.14
C ARG A 44 -4.72 -2.67 4.92
N LEU A 45 -4.34 -3.72 4.21
CA LEU A 45 -3.85 -4.93 4.88
C LEU A 45 -2.58 -4.66 5.65
N LEU A 46 -1.67 -3.91 5.06
CA LEU A 46 -0.43 -3.56 5.76
C LEU A 46 -0.71 -2.71 6.99
N SER A 47 -1.63 -1.78 6.89
CA SER A 47 -2.01 -0.97 8.03
C SER A 47 -2.61 -1.82 9.14
N GLY A 48 -3.44 -2.78 8.76
CA GLY A 48 -4.01 -3.70 9.73
C GLY A 48 -2.96 -4.53 10.43
N LEU A 49 -1.98 -5.01 9.67
CA LEU A 49 -0.88 -5.77 10.26
C LEU A 49 -0.07 -4.90 11.22
N GLN A 50 0.19 -3.68 10.82
CA GLN A 50 0.94 -2.77 11.68
C GLN A 50 0.22 -2.53 12.98
N LYS A 51 -1.07 -2.30 12.91
CA LYS A 51 -1.87 -2.15 14.12
C LYS A 51 -1.82 -3.40 14.97
N SER A 52 -1.89 -4.55 14.32
CA SER A 52 -1.90 -5.82 15.03
C SER A 52 -0.61 -6.02 15.82
N TYR A 53 0.51 -5.56 15.29
CA TYR A 53 1.79 -5.74 15.96
C TYR A 53 2.07 -4.66 17.00
N ILE A 54 1.60 -3.46 16.78
CA ILE A 54 1.93 -2.34 17.65
C ILE A 54 0.87 -2.16 18.72
N THR A 55 -0.37 -2.18 18.30
CA THR A 55 -1.48 -1.86 19.18
C THR A 55 -1.73 -2.86 20.30
N PRO A 56 -1.47 -4.16 20.09
CA PRO A 56 -1.82 -5.10 21.18
C PRO A 56 -1.25 -4.74 22.53
N SER A 57 -0.01 -4.30 22.57
CA SER A 57 0.55 -3.94 23.86
C SER A 57 -0.12 -2.71 24.43
N GLU A 58 -0.48 -1.77 23.57
CA GLU A 58 -1.20 -0.59 24.02
C GLU A 58 -2.61 -0.93 24.42
N ASN A 59 -3.25 -1.75 23.61
CA ASN A 59 -4.61 -2.15 23.89
C ASN A 59 -4.72 -2.94 25.16
N SER A 60 -3.76 -3.78 25.41
CA SER A 60 -3.80 -4.57 26.63
C SER A 60 -3.58 -3.70 27.86
N GLN A 61 -3.05 -2.54 27.66
CA GLN A 61 -2.91 -1.58 28.75
C GLN A 61 -4.15 -0.75 28.95
N GLN A 62 -4.97 -0.75 28.00
CA GLN A 62 -6.19 0.02 28.07
C GLN A 62 -7.31 -0.84 28.58
#